data_50e4504912d189671aff44b13c55a1d9
#
_entry.id   50e4504912d189671aff44b13c55a1d9
#
_cell.length_a   1.000
_cell.length_b   1.000
_cell.length_c   1.000
_cell.angle_alpha   90.00
_cell.angle_beta   90.00
_cell.angle_gamma   90.00
#
_symmetry.space_group_name_H-M   'P 1'
#
loop_
_entity.id
_entity.type
_entity.pdbx_description
1 polymer ?
#
loop_
_entity_poly.entity_id
_entity_poly.type
_entity_poly.pdbx_seq_one_letter_code
_entity_poly.pdbx_strand_id
1 'polypeptide(L)'
;MSYGEDAGAGVGYSTMRGRNYPTIRQFTVFLENRVGQLLEVVRRFEGSRVRIVALSIADSAECAFVRFLLSHPEQGREILERAGLAMIESDLIGVELPADNQPLLRVCTALLQAEVNIIQAYPLLARPHGNPAVAIMVDNIEMAQETLAGKGFTMLTENDLLEEED
;
A
#
# COMPACT_ATOMS: atom_id res chain seq x y z
N MET A 1 21.00 41.00 11.10
CA MET A 1 21.08 39.59 11.54
C MET A 1 19.67 39.00 11.50
N SER A 2 19.35 38.29 10.48
CA SER A 2 18.10 37.51 10.44
C SER A 2 18.39 36.12 10.98
N TYR A 3 17.87 35.85 12.13
CA TYR A 3 17.81 34.47 12.62
C TYR A 3 16.70 33.79 11.82
N GLY A 4 17.09 32.92 10.91
CA GLY A 4 16.15 32.00 10.27
C GLY A 4 15.57 31.10 11.35
N GLU A 5 14.31 31.28 11.67
CA GLU A 5 13.55 30.34 12.45
C GLU A 5 13.41 29.06 11.60
N ASP A 6 14.21 28.10 11.94
CA ASP A 6 14.08 26.73 11.49
C ASP A 6 12.81 26.18 12.13
N ALA A 7 11.70 26.34 11.44
CA ALA A 7 10.43 25.77 11.88
C ALA A 7 10.58 24.25 11.88
N GLY A 8 10.74 23.70 13.08
CA GLY A 8 10.91 22.28 13.30
C GLY A 8 9.87 21.46 12.56
N ALA A 9 10.32 20.78 11.53
CA ALA A 9 9.51 19.79 10.85
C ALA A 9 9.16 18.68 11.84
N GLY A 10 7.88 18.50 12.09
CA GLY A 10 7.40 17.47 12.98
C GLY A 10 7.91 16.08 12.58
N VAL A 11 8.36 15.33 13.58
CA VAL A 11 9.06 14.05 13.42
C VAL A 11 8.26 13.01 12.61
N GLY A 12 6.93 13.15 12.53
CA GLY A 12 6.06 12.20 11.81
C GLY A 12 6.09 12.29 10.29
N TYR A 13 6.63 13.36 9.72
CA TYR A 13 6.62 13.57 8.27
C TYR A 13 7.97 13.38 7.59
N SER A 14 9.02 13.20 8.34
CA SER A 14 10.37 13.10 7.80
C SER A 14 10.57 11.86 6.92
N THR A 15 9.93 10.75 7.25
CA THR A 15 10.04 9.52 6.48
C THR A 15 9.38 9.59 5.11
N MET A 16 8.26 10.31 4.98
CA MET A 16 7.62 10.52 3.68
C MET A 16 8.31 11.65 2.87
N ARG A 17 8.82 12.67 3.54
CA ARG A 17 9.48 13.80 2.89
C ARG A 17 10.90 13.49 2.40
N GLY A 18 11.53 12.48 2.97
CA GLY A 18 12.85 12.04 2.54
C GLY A 18 12.86 11.11 1.34
N ARG A 19 11.71 10.66 0.87
CA ARG A 19 11.60 9.75 -0.26
C ARG A 19 11.30 10.51 -1.54
N ASN A 20 12.05 10.22 -2.59
CA ASN A 20 11.86 10.83 -3.91
C ASN A 20 10.58 10.32 -4.60
N TYR A 21 10.02 9.21 -4.14
CA TYR A 21 8.88 8.53 -4.76
C TYR A 21 7.83 8.15 -3.71
N PRO A 22 6.55 8.07 -4.11
CA PRO A 22 5.46 7.77 -3.20
C PRO A 22 5.45 6.32 -2.73
N THR A 23 4.85 6.12 -1.56
CA THR A 23 4.45 4.80 -1.04
C THR A 23 2.95 4.78 -0.78
N ILE A 24 2.39 3.57 -0.68
CA ILE A 24 1.02 3.33 -0.29
C ILE A 24 1.00 2.60 1.04
N ARG A 25 0.14 3.01 1.96
CA ARG A 25 0.03 2.36 3.28
C ARG A 25 -0.81 1.10 3.21
N GLN A 26 -0.29 0.04 3.78
CA GLN A 26 -0.99 -1.21 4.01
C GLN A 26 -1.35 -1.35 5.47
N PHE A 27 -2.58 -1.75 5.75
CA PHE A 27 -3.02 -2.13 7.09
C PHE A 27 -3.08 -3.64 7.19
N THR A 28 -2.32 -4.21 8.10
CA THR A 28 -2.40 -5.63 8.45
C THR A 28 -3.22 -5.76 9.72
N VAL A 29 -4.36 -6.43 9.63
CA VAL A 29 -5.28 -6.64 10.75
C VAL A 29 -5.18 -8.10 11.18
N PHE A 30 -5.01 -8.31 12.49
CA PHE A 30 -4.96 -9.62 13.09
C PHE A 30 -6.37 -10.05 13.49
N LEU A 31 -6.78 -11.22 13.01
CA LEU A 31 -8.10 -11.78 13.28
C LEU A 31 -7.97 -13.08 14.06
N GLU A 32 -8.94 -13.34 14.93
CA GLU A 32 -9.12 -14.68 15.45
C GLU A 32 -9.61 -15.58 14.31
N ASN A 33 -9.12 -16.83 14.29
CA ASN A 33 -9.53 -17.77 13.25
C ASN A 33 -10.94 -18.30 13.50
N ARG A 34 -11.95 -17.47 13.22
CA ARG A 34 -13.38 -17.80 13.35
C ARG A 34 -14.12 -17.47 12.06
N VAL A 35 -15.11 -18.28 11.76
CA VAL A 35 -16.01 -18.03 10.62
C VAL A 35 -16.67 -16.66 10.77
N GLY A 36 -16.70 -15.91 9.68
CA GLY A 36 -17.34 -14.61 9.63
C GLY A 36 -16.50 -13.42 10.08
N GLN A 37 -15.29 -13.61 10.59
CA GLN A 37 -14.41 -12.54 11.05
C GLN A 37 -14.04 -11.57 9.93
N LEU A 38 -13.72 -12.07 8.75
CA LEU A 38 -13.42 -11.20 7.60
C LEU A 38 -14.63 -10.34 7.24
N LEU A 39 -15.83 -10.92 7.20
CA LEU A 39 -17.03 -10.17 6.92
C LEU A 39 -17.28 -9.06 7.94
N GLU A 40 -17.03 -9.33 9.21
CA GLU A 40 -17.16 -8.33 10.27
C GLU A 40 -16.21 -7.13 10.07
N VAL A 41 -14.97 -7.41 9.67
CA VAL A 41 -13.99 -6.35 9.39
C VAL A 41 -14.40 -5.53 8.16
N VAL A 42 -14.76 -6.19 7.07
CA VAL A 42 -15.18 -5.52 5.83
C VAL A 42 -16.42 -4.65 6.06
N ARG A 43 -17.37 -5.13 6.88
CA ARG A 43 -18.56 -4.36 7.25
C ARG A 43 -18.25 -3.06 7.97
N ARG A 44 -17.12 -2.94 8.65
CA ARG A 44 -16.76 -1.69 9.34
C ARG A 44 -16.64 -0.51 8.40
N PHE A 45 -16.38 -0.77 7.11
CA PHE A 45 -16.31 0.27 6.09
C PHE A 45 -17.66 0.62 5.47
N GLU A 46 -18.71 -0.14 5.77
CA GLU A 46 -20.06 0.12 5.27
C GLU A 46 -20.56 1.50 5.71
N GLY A 47 -21.15 2.25 4.78
CA GLY A 47 -21.61 3.61 5.03
C GLY A 47 -20.51 4.68 5.07
N SER A 48 -19.26 4.31 4.93
CA SER A 48 -18.12 5.24 4.79
C SER A 48 -17.74 5.43 3.33
N ARG A 49 -16.88 6.43 3.06
CA ARG A 49 -16.27 6.64 1.73
C ARG A 49 -15.10 5.69 1.46
N VAL A 50 -14.64 4.99 2.48
CA VAL A 50 -13.46 4.14 2.37
C VAL A 50 -13.77 2.92 1.53
N ARG A 51 -13.02 2.75 0.44
CA ARG A 51 -13.08 1.57 -0.43
C ARG A 51 -11.87 0.70 -0.18
N ILE A 52 -12.06 -0.62 -0.24
CA ILE A 52 -10.97 -1.57 -0.22
C ILE A 52 -10.41 -1.65 -1.63
N VAL A 53 -9.18 -1.17 -1.81
CA VAL A 53 -8.48 -1.10 -3.09
C VAL A 53 -7.70 -2.37 -3.37
N ALA A 54 -7.27 -3.03 -2.33
CA ALA A 54 -6.62 -4.34 -2.41
C ALA A 54 -6.83 -5.11 -1.12
N LEU A 55 -6.85 -6.42 -1.23
CA LEU A 55 -7.09 -7.34 -0.13
C LEU A 55 -6.21 -8.58 -0.29
N SER A 56 -5.56 -8.97 0.78
CA SER A 56 -4.84 -10.25 0.88
C SER A 56 -5.14 -10.89 2.21
N ILE A 57 -5.35 -12.20 2.20
CA ILE A 57 -5.59 -12.98 3.42
C ILE A 57 -4.48 -14.03 3.54
N ALA A 58 -3.88 -14.09 4.71
CA ALA A 58 -2.98 -15.16 5.07
C ALA A 58 -3.50 -15.83 6.34
N ASP A 59 -3.60 -17.13 6.31
CA ASP A 59 -4.05 -17.97 7.42
C ASP A 59 -2.87 -18.75 7.98
N SER A 60 -2.78 -18.79 9.30
CA SER A 60 -1.87 -19.64 10.02
C SER A 60 -2.66 -20.44 11.06
N ALA A 61 -2.04 -21.46 11.67
CA ALA A 61 -2.71 -22.34 12.62
C ALA A 61 -3.33 -21.61 13.83
N GLU A 62 -2.80 -20.45 14.18
CA GLU A 62 -3.18 -19.71 15.39
C GLU A 62 -3.97 -18.43 15.11
N CYS A 63 -3.74 -17.78 13.99
CA CYS A 63 -4.41 -16.52 13.63
C CYS A 63 -4.47 -16.30 12.12
N ALA A 64 -5.42 -15.51 11.70
CA ALA A 64 -5.49 -15.02 10.33
C ALA A 64 -5.02 -13.56 10.28
N PHE A 65 -4.45 -13.19 9.14
CA PHE A 65 -4.05 -11.82 8.84
C PHE A 65 -4.80 -11.36 7.61
N VAL A 66 -5.40 -10.20 7.68
CA VAL A 66 -5.98 -9.54 6.52
C VAL A 66 -5.19 -8.27 6.25
N ARG A 67 -4.75 -8.10 5.02
CA ARG A 67 -4.03 -6.93 4.57
C ARG A 67 -4.90 -6.13 3.63
N PHE A 68 -5.02 -4.84 3.92
CA PHE A 68 -5.83 -3.92 3.12
C PHE A 68 -4.99 -2.79 2.58
N LEU A 69 -5.28 -2.40 1.35
CA LEU A 69 -5.02 -1.06 0.84
C LEU A 69 -6.36 -0.34 0.74
N LEU A 70 -6.43 0.85 1.26
CA LEU A 70 -7.68 1.62 1.38
C LEU A 70 -7.60 2.91 0.58
N SER A 71 -8.72 3.32 -0.01
CA SER A 71 -8.82 4.57 -0.78
C SER A 71 -8.60 5.81 0.09
N HIS A 72 -9.00 5.75 1.36
CA HIS A 72 -8.88 6.83 2.33
C HIS A 72 -8.16 6.28 3.58
N PRO A 73 -6.81 6.22 3.57
CA PRO A 73 -6.07 5.51 4.61
C PRO A 73 -6.25 6.11 6.01
N GLU A 74 -6.31 7.43 6.16
CA GLU A 74 -6.51 8.06 7.48
C GLU A 74 -7.87 7.72 8.06
N GLN A 75 -8.92 7.83 7.26
CA GLN A 75 -10.28 7.49 7.69
C GLN A 75 -10.42 5.99 7.94
N GLY A 76 -9.79 5.18 7.10
CA GLY A 76 -9.76 3.73 7.27
C GLY A 76 -9.07 3.31 8.55
N ARG A 77 -7.95 3.94 8.91
CA ARG A 77 -7.28 3.72 10.19
C ARG A 77 -8.21 4.00 11.36
N GLU A 78 -8.88 5.14 11.35
CA GLU A 78 -9.82 5.51 12.42
C GLU A 78 -10.93 4.48 12.58
N ILE A 79 -11.48 3.99 11.49
CA ILE A 79 -12.55 2.96 11.51
C ILE A 79 -12.04 1.68 12.16
N LEU A 80 -10.84 1.22 11.78
CA LEU A 80 -10.23 0.00 12.33
C LEU A 80 -9.86 0.17 13.81
N GLU A 81 -9.34 1.32 14.21
CA GLU A 81 -9.04 1.63 15.60
C GLU A 81 -10.29 1.63 16.48
N ARG A 82 -11.37 2.27 16.02
CA ARG A 82 -12.67 2.27 16.73
C ARG A 82 -13.26 0.88 16.87
N ALA A 83 -12.97 -0.01 15.94
CA ALA A 83 -13.39 -1.41 16.02
C ALA A 83 -12.57 -2.21 17.04
N GLY A 84 -11.53 -1.62 17.63
CA GLY A 84 -10.67 -2.29 18.60
C GLY A 84 -9.77 -3.36 18.01
N LEU A 85 -9.51 -3.29 16.70
CA LEU A 85 -8.70 -4.29 16.01
C LEU A 85 -7.21 -4.01 16.17
N ALA A 86 -6.44 -5.04 16.46
CA ALA A 86 -4.98 -4.96 16.44
C ALA A 86 -4.51 -4.87 14.98
N MET A 87 -3.70 -3.85 14.67
CA MET A 87 -3.22 -3.62 13.32
C MET A 87 -1.79 -3.09 13.27
N ILE A 88 -1.14 -3.33 12.14
CA ILE A 88 0.18 -2.81 11.81
C ILE A 88 0.08 -2.08 10.48
N GLU A 89 0.71 -0.92 10.39
CA GLU A 89 0.89 -0.20 9.13
C GLU A 89 2.24 -0.54 8.51
N SER A 90 2.25 -0.65 7.18
CA SER A 90 3.46 -0.87 6.40
C SER A 90 3.41 -0.06 5.11
N ASP A 91 4.56 0.32 4.60
CA ASP A 91 4.68 1.00 3.32
C ASP A 91 4.91 0.00 2.19
N LEU A 92 4.11 0.10 1.14
CA LEU A 92 4.23 -0.66 -0.08
C LEU A 92 4.47 0.27 -1.27
N ILE A 93 4.93 -0.32 -2.37
CA ILE A 93 5.01 0.35 -3.65
C ILE A 93 3.84 -0.13 -4.51
N GLY A 94 3.03 0.81 -5.01
CA GLY A 94 2.05 0.53 -6.05
C GLY A 94 2.69 0.75 -7.41
N VAL A 95 2.66 -0.25 -8.27
CA VAL A 95 3.24 -0.20 -9.60
C VAL A 95 2.15 -0.44 -10.63
N GLU A 96 2.00 0.52 -11.54
CA GLU A 96 1.14 0.38 -12.70
C GLU A 96 1.79 -0.62 -13.67
N LEU A 97 1.01 -1.60 -14.11
CA LEU A 97 1.51 -2.61 -15.03
C LEU A 97 1.46 -2.10 -16.47
N PRO A 98 2.57 -2.18 -17.21
CA PRO A 98 2.59 -1.75 -18.61
C PRO A 98 1.72 -2.65 -19.50
N ALA A 99 1.28 -2.10 -20.63
CA ALA A 99 0.56 -2.85 -21.66
C ALA A 99 1.54 -3.80 -22.38
N ASP A 100 1.67 -5.00 -21.85
CA ASP A 100 2.59 -6.02 -22.31
C ASP A 100 1.93 -7.40 -22.15
N ASN A 101 2.47 -8.42 -22.81
CA ASN A 101 2.01 -9.79 -22.65
C ASN A 101 2.40 -10.38 -21.28
N GLN A 102 3.52 -9.92 -20.70
CA GLN A 102 4.04 -10.37 -19.41
C GLN A 102 4.49 -9.17 -18.56
N PRO A 103 3.56 -8.31 -18.16
CA PRO A 103 3.95 -7.07 -17.45
C PRO A 103 4.57 -7.33 -16.08
N LEU A 104 4.09 -8.35 -15.37
CA LEU A 104 4.63 -8.70 -14.06
C LEU A 104 6.06 -9.24 -14.15
N LEU A 105 6.37 -9.99 -15.22
CA LEU A 105 7.72 -10.47 -15.48
C LEU A 105 8.71 -9.31 -15.62
N ARG A 106 8.32 -8.23 -16.28
CA ARG A 106 9.17 -7.03 -16.41
C ARG A 106 9.47 -6.38 -15.08
N VAL A 107 8.48 -6.25 -14.22
CA VAL A 107 8.65 -5.71 -12.86
C VAL A 107 9.59 -6.60 -12.04
N CYS A 108 9.34 -7.89 -12.02
CA CYS A 108 10.17 -8.86 -11.27
C CYS A 108 11.61 -8.89 -11.78
N THR A 109 11.83 -8.84 -13.10
CA THR A 109 13.16 -8.82 -13.69
C THR A 109 13.92 -7.55 -13.28
N ALA A 110 13.27 -6.40 -13.30
CA ALA A 110 13.88 -5.14 -12.89
C ALA A 110 14.37 -5.20 -11.43
N LEU A 111 13.51 -5.69 -10.54
CA LEU A 111 13.85 -5.81 -9.13
C LEU A 111 14.92 -6.86 -8.84
N LEU A 112 14.90 -7.98 -9.55
CA LEU A 112 15.96 -9.00 -9.46
C LEU A 112 17.30 -8.45 -9.86
N GLN A 113 17.38 -7.70 -10.95
CA GLN A 113 18.62 -7.06 -11.40
C GLN A 113 19.19 -6.07 -10.40
N ALA A 114 18.34 -5.45 -9.60
CA ALA A 114 18.73 -4.55 -8.52
C ALA A 114 18.98 -5.27 -7.18
N GLU A 115 18.88 -6.59 -7.16
CA GLU A 115 19.01 -7.42 -5.95
C GLU A 115 17.99 -7.05 -4.85
N VAL A 116 16.80 -6.61 -5.26
CA VAL A 116 15.70 -6.31 -4.36
C VAL A 116 14.80 -7.53 -4.22
N ASN A 117 14.58 -7.95 -2.98
CA ASN A 117 13.70 -9.07 -2.68
C ASN A 117 12.25 -8.60 -2.51
N ILE A 118 11.33 -9.27 -3.20
CA ILE A 118 9.89 -9.06 -3.04
C ILE A 118 9.40 -9.95 -1.89
N ILE A 119 8.88 -9.32 -0.84
CA ILE A 119 8.36 -10.01 0.34
C ILE A 119 6.89 -10.38 0.14
N GLN A 120 6.12 -9.49 -0.47
CA GLN A 120 4.71 -9.66 -0.79
C GLN A 120 4.38 -8.98 -2.10
N ALA A 121 3.43 -9.56 -2.84
CA ALA A 121 2.87 -8.93 -4.03
C ALA A 121 1.41 -9.39 -4.18
N TYR A 122 0.53 -8.46 -4.47
CA TYR A 122 -0.87 -8.76 -4.79
C TYR A 122 -1.49 -7.68 -5.67
N PRO A 123 -2.44 -8.05 -6.53
CA PRO A 123 -3.06 -7.10 -7.45
C PRO A 123 -3.98 -6.12 -6.72
N LEU A 124 -4.15 -4.93 -7.29
CA LEU A 124 -5.19 -4.02 -6.88
C LEU A 124 -6.54 -4.42 -7.48
N LEU A 125 -7.62 -4.20 -6.74
CA LEU A 125 -8.99 -4.38 -7.22
C LEU A 125 -9.44 -3.18 -8.07
N ALA A 126 -8.92 -2.00 -7.76
CA ALA A 126 -9.11 -0.79 -8.56
C ALA A 126 -8.06 -0.69 -9.67
N ARG A 127 -8.38 0.07 -10.70
CA ARG A 127 -7.47 0.36 -11.81
C ARG A 127 -7.23 1.86 -11.91
N PRO A 128 -6.39 2.44 -11.06
CA PRO A 128 -6.03 3.84 -11.17
C PRO A 128 -5.52 4.14 -12.58
N HIS A 129 -5.95 5.22 -13.19
CA HIS A 129 -5.64 5.56 -14.59
C HIS A 129 -6.08 4.49 -15.62
N GLY A 130 -7.01 3.61 -15.26
CA GLY A 130 -7.53 2.57 -16.14
C GLY A 130 -6.62 1.36 -16.38
N ASN A 131 -5.44 1.31 -15.76
CA ASN A 131 -4.47 0.25 -15.97
C ASN A 131 -4.41 -0.71 -14.76
N PRO A 132 -4.14 -1.99 -15.00
CA PRO A 132 -3.85 -2.92 -13.92
C PRO A 132 -2.67 -2.44 -13.09
N ALA A 133 -2.68 -2.72 -11.80
CA ALA A 133 -1.61 -2.37 -10.88
C ALA A 133 -1.37 -3.47 -9.86
N VAL A 134 -0.18 -3.53 -9.33
CA VAL A 134 0.24 -4.45 -8.29
C VAL A 134 0.84 -3.69 -7.11
N ALA A 135 0.51 -4.12 -5.91
CA ALA A 135 1.15 -3.64 -4.70
C ALA A 135 2.26 -4.60 -4.30
N ILE A 136 3.44 -4.09 -4.06
CA ILE A 136 4.60 -4.88 -3.66
C ILE A 136 5.22 -4.37 -2.37
N MET A 137 5.57 -5.29 -1.49
CA MET A 137 6.41 -5.05 -0.33
C MET A 137 7.79 -5.61 -0.63
N VAL A 138 8.82 -4.80 -0.41
CA VAL A 138 10.21 -5.15 -0.70
C VAL A 138 11.09 -4.92 0.51
N ASP A 139 12.26 -5.53 0.52
CA ASP A 139 13.25 -5.36 1.58
C ASP A 139 14.01 -4.02 1.50
N ASN A 140 14.07 -3.41 0.31
CA ASN A 140 14.72 -2.11 0.10
C ASN A 140 13.84 -1.22 -0.80
N ILE A 141 12.99 -0.42 -0.16
CA ILE A 141 12.02 0.44 -0.85
C ILE A 141 12.71 1.48 -1.74
N GLU A 142 13.75 2.13 -1.24
CA GLU A 142 14.43 3.20 -1.99
C GLU A 142 15.06 2.66 -3.28
N MET A 143 15.78 1.55 -3.17
CA MET A 143 16.39 0.91 -4.34
C MET A 143 15.33 0.44 -5.34
N ALA A 144 14.24 -0.13 -4.86
CA ALA A 144 13.14 -0.57 -5.71
C ALA A 144 12.50 0.61 -6.46
N GLN A 145 12.23 1.70 -5.76
CA GLN A 145 11.63 2.90 -6.36
C GLN A 145 12.54 3.53 -7.40
N GLU A 146 13.80 3.70 -7.10
CA GLU A 146 14.80 4.23 -8.05
C GLU A 146 14.92 3.34 -9.29
N THR A 147 14.98 2.04 -9.09
CA THR A 147 15.11 1.07 -10.18
C THR A 147 13.88 1.09 -11.09
N LEU A 148 12.69 1.03 -10.51
CA LEU A 148 11.44 1.03 -11.27
C LEU A 148 11.22 2.35 -12.01
N ALA A 149 11.46 3.47 -11.35
CA ALA A 149 11.36 4.78 -11.98
C ALA A 149 12.37 4.94 -13.12
N GLY A 150 13.61 4.53 -12.91
CA GLY A 150 14.66 4.57 -13.93
C GLY A 150 14.36 3.71 -15.16
N LYS A 151 13.56 2.68 -15.02
CA LYS A 151 13.10 1.81 -16.12
C LYS A 151 11.77 2.25 -16.72
N GLY A 152 11.22 3.39 -16.29
CA GLY A 152 10.01 3.99 -16.86
C GLY A 152 8.69 3.43 -16.31
N PHE A 153 8.72 2.68 -15.21
CA PHE A 153 7.48 2.26 -14.55
C PHE A 153 6.82 3.43 -13.83
N THR A 154 5.51 3.46 -13.86
CA THR A 154 4.71 4.42 -13.12
C THR A 154 4.38 3.88 -11.73
N MET A 155 4.77 4.61 -10.71
CA MET A 155 4.40 4.30 -9.33
C MET A 155 3.17 5.09 -8.91
N LEU A 156 2.27 4.41 -8.20
CA LEU A 156 1.03 4.99 -7.73
C LEU A 156 1.23 5.74 -6.42
N THR A 157 0.46 6.81 -6.25
CA THR A 157 0.34 7.56 -5.01
C THR A 157 -0.93 7.17 -4.28
N GLU A 158 -1.04 7.51 -3.01
CA GLU A 158 -2.30 7.37 -2.28
C GLU A 158 -3.42 8.23 -2.89
N ASN A 159 -3.08 9.35 -3.51
CA ASN A 159 -4.05 10.19 -4.23
C ASN A 159 -4.63 9.47 -5.46
N ASP A 160 -3.85 8.66 -6.14
CA ASP A 160 -4.33 7.87 -7.28
C ASP A 160 -5.41 6.85 -6.85
N LEU A 161 -5.37 6.41 -5.60
CA LEU A 161 -6.35 5.48 -5.03
C LEU A 161 -7.67 6.17 -4.63
N LEU A 162 -7.67 7.49 -4.51
CA LEU A 162 -8.86 8.28 -4.22
C LEU A 162 -9.76 8.47 -5.44
N GLU A 163 -9.18 8.42 -6.64
CA GLU A 163 -9.91 8.66 -7.88
C GLU A 163 -11.01 7.60 -8.04
N GLU A 164 -12.24 8.06 -8.20
CA GLU A 164 -13.34 7.19 -8.55
C GLU A 164 -13.23 6.88 -10.05
N GLU A 165 -13.28 5.60 -10.37
CA GLU A 165 -13.47 5.20 -11.76
C GLU A 165 -14.88 5.63 -12.18
N ASP A 166 -14.98 6.65 -13.04
CA ASP A 166 -16.20 7.01 -13.72
C ASP A 166 -16.64 5.93 -14.74
#